data_204522e8cd82a34f275bcbb2e6ca6c62
#
_entry.id   204522e8cd82a34f275bcbb2e6ca6c62
#
_cell.length_a   1.000
_cell.length_b   1.000
_cell.length_c   1.000
_cell.angle_alpha   90.00
_cell.angle_beta   90.00
_cell.angle_gamma   90.00
#
_symmetry.space_group_name_H-M   'P 1'
#
loop_
_entity.id
_entity.type
_entity.pdbx_description
1 polymer ?
#
loop_
_entity_poly.entity_id
_entity_poly.type
_entity_poly.pdbx_seq_one_letter_code
_entity_poly.pdbx_strand_id
1 'polypeptide(L)'
;MVSLEAASDHMKESEAPFYLPQAHEVEVFEAAYGRRLPVLLKGPTGCGKTRLVRHMAWRLGRDLVTVACHDDLTGNDLVGRYLLRDGETQWLDGPLTRAVRRGAIAYLDEIVEARKDVVVVIHPLADDRRVLPIDRLGTELEAPPEFMLVISFNPGYQSAAKDLKQSTRQRFVAIELGYPPPDLEVEILRGETGVANEIAEALVQIGGAVRAMVPEGLEEGASTRTLISAAELVLAGIDPGSACRAAIAAAITDDPDLSDAILQVVAAYFGA
;
A
#
# COMPACT_ATOMS: atom_id res chain seq x y z
N MET A 1 -17.74 5.94 21.64
CA MET A 1 -17.65 7.06 20.69
C MET A 1 -16.24 7.00 20.11
N VAL A 2 -16.05 6.22 19.06
CA VAL A 2 -14.75 6.13 18.36
C VAL A 2 -14.74 7.24 17.31
N SER A 3 -13.81 8.15 17.46
CA SER A 3 -13.61 9.29 16.56
C SER A 3 -13.15 8.78 15.19
N LEU A 4 -14.01 8.83 14.17
CA LEU A 4 -13.72 8.54 12.77
C LEU A 4 -13.04 9.77 12.10
N GLU A 5 -12.03 10.33 12.74
CA GLU A 5 -11.18 11.38 12.19
C GLU A 5 -9.93 10.84 11.48
N ALA A 6 -9.81 9.54 11.30
CA ALA A 6 -8.62 8.91 10.74
C ALA A 6 -8.71 8.58 9.23
N ALA A 7 -9.32 9.44 8.40
CA ALA A 7 -8.86 9.60 7.04
C ALA A 7 -7.90 10.79 7.07
N SER A 8 -6.61 10.54 7.23
CA SER A 8 -5.61 11.60 7.21
C SER A 8 -5.69 12.28 5.83
N ASP A 9 -6.27 13.48 5.80
CA ASP A 9 -6.17 14.41 4.68
C ASP A 9 -4.68 14.81 4.61
N HIS A 10 -3.85 14.02 3.95
CA HIS A 10 -2.47 14.40 3.70
C HIS A 10 -2.49 15.50 2.64
N MET A 11 -2.34 16.73 3.12
CA MET A 11 -1.91 17.87 2.32
C MET A 11 -0.60 17.52 1.61
N LYS A 12 -0.28 18.20 0.51
CA LYS A 12 0.99 18.09 -0.24
C LYS A 12 2.15 17.92 0.74
N GLU A 13 2.85 16.80 0.65
CA GLU A 13 4.10 16.62 1.37
C GLU A 13 5.06 17.74 0.92
N SER A 14 5.63 18.47 1.87
CA SER A 14 6.56 19.58 1.59
C SER A 14 7.89 19.10 1.02
N GLU A 15 8.22 17.83 1.25
CA GLU A 15 9.43 17.17 0.76
C GLU A 15 9.08 15.96 -0.10
N ALA A 16 9.94 15.66 -1.08
CA ALA A 16 9.78 14.49 -1.94
C ALA A 16 9.83 13.20 -1.12
N PRO A 17 8.77 12.37 -1.11
CA PRO A 17 8.86 11.06 -0.50
C PRO A 17 9.98 10.25 -1.16
N PHE A 18 10.86 9.67 -0.36
CA PHE A 18 11.95 8.84 -0.87
C PHE A 18 11.37 7.62 -1.61
N TYR A 19 11.74 7.47 -2.87
CA TYR A 19 11.35 6.33 -3.69
C TYR A 19 12.40 6.11 -4.78
N LEU A 20 12.87 4.88 -4.92
CA LEU A 20 13.75 4.44 -5.99
C LEU A 20 12.97 3.50 -6.91
N PRO A 21 12.84 3.84 -8.20
CA PRO A 21 12.12 3.00 -9.16
C PRO A 21 12.78 1.62 -9.34
N GLN A 22 11.97 0.58 -9.38
CA GLN A 22 12.43 -0.80 -9.62
C GLN A 22 12.55 -1.10 -11.12
N ALA A 23 11.68 -0.49 -11.93
CA ALA A 23 11.61 -0.66 -13.38
C ALA A 23 10.93 0.57 -14.04
N HIS A 24 9.80 0.36 -14.72
CA HIS A 24 9.07 1.41 -15.46
C HIS A 24 7.76 1.82 -14.77
N GLU A 25 7.58 1.50 -13.49
CA GLU A 25 6.32 1.76 -12.78
C GLU A 25 5.99 3.25 -12.68
N VAL A 26 7.01 4.11 -12.56
CA VAL A 26 6.83 5.56 -12.53
C VAL A 26 6.33 6.09 -13.87
N GLU A 27 6.97 5.68 -14.98
CA GLU A 27 6.58 6.10 -16.33
C GLU A 27 5.18 5.59 -16.68
N VAL A 28 4.85 4.34 -16.34
CA VAL A 28 3.53 3.76 -16.57
C VAL A 28 2.46 4.51 -15.78
N PHE A 29 2.74 4.84 -14.51
CA PHE A 29 1.82 5.60 -13.67
C PHE A 29 1.58 7.01 -14.24
N GLU A 30 2.64 7.74 -14.64
CA GLU A 30 2.52 9.06 -15.28
C GLU A 30 1.72 9.00 -16.58
N ALA A 31 1.99 8.01 -17.43
CA ALA A 31 1.26 7.80 -18.67
C ALA A 31 -0.23 7.51 -18.41
N ALA A 32 -0.54 6.66 -17.44
CA ALA A 32 -1.90 6.36 -17.02
C ALA A 32 -2.61 7.64 -16.50
N TYR A 33 -1.94 8.42 -15.66
CA TYR A 33 -2.46 9.69 -15.17
C TYR A 33 -2.78 10.66 -16.31
N GLY A 34 -1.83 10.88 -17.23
CA GLY A 34 -2.02 11.76 -18.39
C GLY A 34 -3.15 11.32 -19.32
N ARG A 35 -3.49 10.03 -19.32
CA ARG A 35 -4.60 9.45 -20.08
C ARG A 35 -5.87 9.24 -19.25
N ARG A 36 -5.88 9.66 -17.98
CA ARG A 36 -7.02 9.53 -17.06
C ARG A 36 -7.46 8.08 -16.84
N LEU A 37 -6.52 7.15 -16.90
CA LEU A 37 -6.75 5.73 -16.68
C LEU A 37 -6.53 5.38 -15.21
N PRO A 38 -7.39 4.58 -14.59
CA PRO A 38 -7.18 4.14 -13.21
C PRO A 38 -6.06 3.09 -13.14
N VAL A 39 -5.38 3.04 -11.99
CA VAL A 39 -4.24 2.13 -11.78
C VAL A 39 -4.54 1.08 -10.72
N LEU A 40 -4.11 -0.15 -10.99
CA LEU A 40 -4.13 -1.28 -10.08
C LEU A 40 -2.69 -1.68 -9.73
N LEU A 41 -2.32 -1.53 -8.46
CA LEU A 41 -1.02 -1.96 -7.95
C LEU A 41 -1.13 -3.38 -7.41
N LYS A 42 -0.29 -4.28 -7.90
CA LYS A 42 -0.17 -5.66 -7.43
C LYS A 42 1.21 -5.90 -6.86
N GLY A 43 1.31 -6.68 -5.81
CA GLY A 43 2.60 -7.08 -5.27
C GLY A 43 2.50 -7.52 -3.81
N PRO A 44 3.53 -8.17 -3.28
CA PRO A 44 3.55 -8.66 -1.91
C PRO A 44 3.48 -7.52 -0.89
N THR A 45 3.23 -7.89 0.36
CA THR A 45 3.26 -6.94 1.48
C THR A 45 4.63 -6.27 1.59
N GLY A 46 4.65 -4.95 1.82
CA GLY A 46 5.88 -4.20 2.07
C GLY A 46 6.84 -4.06 0.87
N CYS A 47 6.41 -4.32 -0.37
CA CYS A 47 7.21 -4.12 -1.59
C CYS A 47 7.23 -2.66 -2.10
N GLY A 48 6.57 -1.71 -1.42
CA GLY A 48 6.64 -0.30 -1.78
C GLY A 48 5.42 0.29 -2.48
N LYS A 49 4.27 -0.43 -2.61
CA LYS A 49 3.05 0.07 -3.28
C LYS A 49 2.61 1.45 -2.78
N THR A 50 2.42 1.59 -1.48
CA THR A 50 2.00 2.86 -0.86
C THR A 50 3.05 3.97 -1.02
N ARG A 51 4.35 3.62 -1.00
CA ARG A 51 5.45 4.56 -1.27
C ARG A 51 5.39 5.09 -2.69
N LEU A 52 5.19 4.22 -3.68
CA LEU A 52 5.00 4.63 -5.07
C LEU A 52 3.86 5.65 -5.20
N VAL A 53 2.68 5.37 -4.60
CA VAL A 53 1.52 6.27 -4.71
C VAL A 53 1.82 7.64 -4.08
N ARG A 54 2.47 7.68 -2.91
CA ARG A 54 2.87 8.93 -2.24
C ARG A 54 3.88 9.71 -3.09
N HIS A 55 4.90 9.03 -3.62
CA HIS A 55 5.87 9.64 -4.53
C HIS A 55 5.19 10.23 -5.76
N MET A 56 4.27 9.49 -6.39
CA MET A 56 3.56 9.94 -7.58
C MET A 56 2.59 11.10 -7.29
N ALA A 57 1.91 11.09 -6.15
CA ALA A 57 1.06 12.21 -5.74
C ALA A 57 1.88 13.49 -5.58
N TRP A 58 3.03 13.42 -4.90
CA TRP A 58 3.98 14.53 -4.80
C TRP A 58 4.47 14.99 -6.18
N ARG A 59 4.97 14.05 -6.99
CA ARG A 59 5.53 14.32 -8.32
C ARG A 59 4.54 14.96 -9.28
N LEU A 60 3.28 14.55 -9.22
CA LEU A 60 2.18 15.11 -10.03
C LEU A 60 1.58 16.39 -9.41
N GLY A 61 2.01 16.78 -8.22
CA GLY A 61 1.49 17.94 -7.50
C GLY A 61 0.03 17.79 -7.10
N ARG A 62 -0.41 16.56 -6.73
CA ARG A 62 -1.79 16.22 -6.38
C ARG A 62 -1.92 15.88 -4.91
N ASP A 63 -3.08 16.23 -4.33
CA ASP A 63 -3.45 15.73 -3.02
C ASP A 63 -3.64 14.20 -3.09
N LEU A 64 -3.33 13.51 -1.99
CA LEU A 64 -3.54 12.08 -1.86
C LEU A 64 -4.56 11.80 -0.75
N VAL A 65 -5.61 11.07 -1.12
CA VAL A 65 -6.60 10.55 -0.16
C VAL A 65 -6.44 9.04 -0.09
N THR A 66 -5.90 8.55 1.01
CA THR A 66 -5.69 7.11 1.24
C THR A 66 -6.80 6.55 2.11
N VAL A 67 -7.34 5.41 1.69
CA VAL A 67 -8.32 4.62 2.46
C VAL A 67 -7.78 3.20 2.59
N ALA A 68 -7.54 2.77 3.83
CA ALA A 68 -7.28 1.36 4.13
C ALA A 68 -8.61 0.58 4.07
N CYS A 69 -8.67 -0.39 3.19
CA CYS A 69 -9.86 -1.23 3.04
C CYS A 69 -9.85 -2.34 4.09
N HIS A 70 -11.03 -2.65 4.65
CA HIS A 70 -11.25 -3.70 5.63
C HIS A 70 -12.70 -4.19 5.57
N ASP A 71 -12.99 -5.32 6.21
CA ASP A 71 -14.30 -6.01 6.14
C ASP A 71 -15.51 -5.17 6.59
N ASP A 72 -15.29 -4.16 7.44
CA ASP A 72 -16.36 -3.27 7.92
C ASP A 72 -16.57 -2.04 7.04
N LEU A 73 -15.64 -1.76 6.09
CA LEU A 73 -15.77 -0.61 5.21
C LEU A 73 -16.90 -0.82 4.22
N THR A 74 -17.85 0.12 4.19
CA THR A 74 -18.98 0.10 3.26
C THR A 74 -18.83 1.13 2.14
N GLY A 75 -19.55 0.93 1.03
CA GLY A 75 -19.62 1.92 -0.04
C GLY A 75 -20.12 3.28 0.44
N ASN A 76 -21.04 3.30 1.44
CA ASN A 76 -21.51 4.55 2.04
C ASN A 76 -20.41 5.30 2.83
N ASP A 77 -19.50 4.58 3.48
CA ASP A 77 -18.39 5.23 4.18
C ASP A 77 -17.43 5.93 3.19
N LEU A 78 -17.27 5.37 2.01
CA LEU A 78 -16.49 6.00 0.94
C LEU A 78 -17.19 7.21 0.32
N VAL A 79 -18.50 7.09 0.05
CA VAL A 79 -19.26 8.13 -0.64
C VAL A 79 -19.69 9.24 0.31
N GLY A 80 -20.25 8.89 1.45
CA GLY A 80 -20.70 9.86 2.44
C GLY A 80 -21.97 9.44 3.15
N ARG A 81 -22.33 10.21 4.16
CA ARG A 81 -23.47 9.91 5.03
C ARG A 81 -24.11 11.16 5.59
N TYR A 82 -25.36 11.05 5.99
CA TYR A 82 -26.02 12.07 6.78
C TYR A 82 -25.62 11.95 8.25
N LEU A 83 -25.32 13.09 8.85
CA LEU A 83 -25.09 13.24 10.29
C LEU A 83 -26.16 14.18 10.87
N LEU A 84 -26.62 13.87 12.06
CA LEU A 84 -27.46 14.78 12.85
C LEU A 84 -26.51 15.70 13.66
N ARG A 85 -26.51 16.99 13.34
CA ARG A 85 -25.79 18.02 14.09
C ARG A 85 -26.76 19.13 14.45
N ASP A 86 -26.77 19.53 15.71
CA ASP A 86 -27.60 20.64 16.22
C ASP A 86 -29.09 20.52 15.87
N GLY A 87 -29.61 19.29 15.78
CA GLY A 87 -30.99 19.00 15.41
C GLY A 87 -31.28 18.99 13.90
N GLU A 88 -30.31 19.29 13.08
CA GLU A 88 -30.41 19.28 11.61
C GLU A 88 -29.63 18.10 10.99
N THR A 89 -30.20 17.57 9.91
CA THR A 89 -29.54 16.50 9.14
C THR A 89 -28.62 17.13 8.09
N GLN A 90 -27.33 16.94 8.24
CA GLN A 90 -26.30 17.46 7.31
C GLN A 90 -25.62 16.31 6.59
N TRP A 91 -25.39 16.49 5.28
CA TRP A 91 -24.59 15.57 4.50
C TRP A 91 -23.08 15.78 4.76
N LEU A 92 -22.36 14.69 4.98
CA LEU A 92 -20.91 14.68 5.09
C LEU A 92 -20.32 13.83 3.96
N ASP A 93 -19.52 14.45 3.09
CA ASP A 93 -18.80 13.75 2.03
C ASP A 93 -17.83 12.71 2.61
N GLY A 94 -17.85 11.50 2.08
CA GLY A 94 -16.86 10.47 2.38
C GLY A 94 -15.51 10.76 1.69
N PRO A 95 -14.48 9.96 2.01
CA PRO A 95 -13.12 10.20 1.48
C PRO A 95 -13.08 10.15 -0.05
N LEU A 96 -13.79 9.23 -0.68
CA LEU A 96 -13.82 9.13 -2.15
C LEU A 96 -14.49 10.36 -2.79
N THR A 97 -15.62 10.81 -2.24
CA THR A 97 -16.30 12.03 -2.72
C THR A 97 -15.41 13.26 -2.58
N ARG A 98 -14.71 13.40 -1.44
CA ARG A 98 -13.74 14.50 -1.25
C ARG A 98 -12.60 14.44 -2.27
N ALA A 99 -12.06 13.23 -2.54
CA ALA A 99 -11.01 13.06 -3.53
C ALA A 99 -11.48 13.45 -4.94
N VAL A 100 -12.67 13.01 -5.35
CA VAL A 100 -13.25 13.37 -6.65
C VAL A 100 -13.45 14.86 -6.76
N ARG A 101 -14.07 15.53 -5.75
CA ARG A 101 -14.30 16.98 -5.78
C ARG A 101 -13.03 17.81 -5.89
N ARG A 102 -11.93 17.36 -5.27
CA ARG A 102 -10.64 18.07 -5.28
C ARG A 102 -9.74 17.72 -6.47
N GLY A 103 -10.10 16.74 -7.29
CA GLY A 103 -9.21 16.23 -8.34
C GLY A 103 -7.95 15.58 -7.74
N ALA A 104 -8.10 14.93 -6.59
CA ALA A 104 -7.02 14.26 -5.89
C ALA A 104 -6.78 12.84 -6.44
N ILE A 105 -5.67 12.22 -6.03
CA ILE A 105 -5.46 10.78 -6.18
C ILE A 105 -6.20 10.08 -5.04
N ALA A 106 -7.19 9.24 -5.35
CA ALA A 106 -7.83 8.36 -4.38
C ALA A 106 -7.13 7.01 -4.40
N TYR A 107 -6.51 6.65 -3.28
CA TYR A 107 -5.83 5.36 -3.12
C TYR A 107 -6.59 4.46 -2.15
N LEU A 108 -7.16 3.38 -2.69
CA LEU A 108 -7.83 2.34 -1.89
C LEU A 108 -6.84 1.18 -1.70
N ASP A 109 -6.25 1.13 -0.52
CA ASP A 109 -5.26 0.11 -0.17
C ASP A 109 -5.95 -1.19 0.26
N GLU A 110 -5.48 -2.32 -0.27
CA GLU A 110 -6.01 -3.66 -0.02
C GLU A 110 -7.51 -3.81 -0.35
N ILE A 111 -7.91 -3.36 -1.54
CA ILE A 111 -9.31 -3.32 -2.00
C ILE A 111 -10.06 -4.66 -1.85
N VAL A 112 -9.37 -5.78 -1.90
CA VAL A 112 -9.93 -7.13 -1.76
C VAL A 112 -10.38 -7.45 -0.34
N GLU A 113 -9.90 -6.71 0.67
CA GLU A 113 -10.36 -6.81 2.05
C GLU A 113 -11.67 -6.04 2.29
N ALA A 114 -12.05 -5.16 1.35
CA ALA A 114 -13.29 -4.42 1.45
C ALA A 114 -14.51 -5.29 1.09
N ARG A 115 -15.66 -4.84 1.52
CA ARG A 115 -16.95 -5.41 1.13
C ARG A 115 -17.18 -5.26 -0.38
N LYS A 116 -17.98 -6.15 -0.95
CA LYS A 116 -18.32 -6.14 -2.38
C LYS A 116 -19.00 -4.84 -2.85
N ASP A 117 -19.75 -4.17 -1.98
CA ASP A 117 -20.40 -2.89 -2.30
C ASP A 117 -19.39 -1.76 -2.54
N VAL A 118 -18.25 -1.76 -1.87
CA VAL A 118 -17.13 -0.84 -2.13
C VAL A 118 -16.63 -0.98 -3.57
N VAL A 119 -16.44 -2.21 -4.03
CA VAL A 119 -15.98 -2.48 -5.42
C VAL A 119 -17.01 -1.99 -6.45
N VAL A 120 -18.30 -2.12 -6.15
CA VAL A 120 -19.38 -1.66 -7.05
C VAL A 120 -19.37 -0.13 -7.18
N VAL A 121 -19.16 0.58 -6.08
CA VAL A 121 -19.14 2.06 -6.05
C VAL A 121 -18.02 2.64 -6.91
N ILE A 122 -16.87 1.98 -7.00
CA ILE A 122 -15.74 2.50 -7.79
C ILE A 122 -15.81 2.17 -9.27
N HIS A 123 -16.67 1.26 -9.72
CA HIS A 123 -16.74 0.86 -11.12
C HIS A 123 -17.03 2.04 -12.09
N PRO A 124 -18.00 2.93 -11.83
CA PRO A 124 -18.27 4.05 -12.74
C PRO A 124 -17.15 5.09 -12.78
N LEU A 125 -16.29 5.15 -11.75
CA LEU A 125 -15.08 5.96 -11.76
C LEU A 125 -13.94 5.32 -12.56
N ALA A 126 -13.95 3.99 -12.66
CA ALA A 126 -12.92 3.21 -13.32
C ALA A 126 -13.23 2.93 -14.80
N ASP A 127 -14.35 3.38 -15.34
CA ASP A 127 -14.70 3.27 -16.76
C ASP A 127 -14.74 4.65 -17.46
N ASP A 128 -15.13 4.69 -18.70
CA ASP A 128 -15.18 5.88 -19.54
C ASP A 128 -16.13 6.98 -19.04
N ARG A 129 -17.13 6.62 -18.24
CA ARG A 129 -18.08 7.57 -17.63
C ARG A 129 -17.41 8.51 -16.63
N ARG A 130 -16.45 8.02 -15.85
CA ARG A 130 -15.71 8.78 -14.82
C ARG A 130 -16.64 9.54 -13.87
N VAL A 131 -17.67 8.87 -13.35
CA VAL A 131 -18.66 9.46 -12.44
C VAL A 131 -18.69 8.69 -11.12
N LEU A 132 -18.98 9.41 -10.04
CA LEU A 132 -19.30 8.86 -8.74
C LEU A 132 -20.80 9.06 -8.45
N PRO A 133 -21.62 8.00 -8.48
CA PRO A 133 -23.01 8.09 -8.06
C PRO A 133 -23.10 8.36 -6.55
N ILE A 134 -23.92 9.34 -6.18
CA ILE A 134 -24.26 9.66 -4.78
C ILE A 134 -25.76 9.42 -4.59
N ASP A 135 -26.13 8.14 -4.55
CA ASP A 135 -27.54 7.70 -4.55
C ASP A 135 -28.38 8.40 -3.48
N ARG A 136 -27.83 8.63 -2.30
CA ARG A 136 -28.51 9.31 -1.19
C ARG A 136 -28.83 10.78 -1.45
N LEU A 137 -28.13 11.41 -2.38
CA LEU A 137 -28.38 12.76 -2.84
C LEU A 137 -29.16 12.79 -4.18
N GLY A 138 -29.32 11.63 -4.82
CA GLY A 138 -29.92 11.53 -6.16
C GLY A 138 -29.11 12.26 -7.23
N THR A 139 -27.76 12.34 -7.07
CA THR A 139 -26.87 13.06 -7.98
C THR A 139 -25.69 12.20 -8.39
N GLU A 140 -25.07 12.55 -9.51
CA GLU A 140 -23.80 12.00 -9.95
C GLU A 140 -22.74 13.12 -9.93
N LEU A 141 -21.54 12.77 -9.48
CA LEU A 141 -20.40 13.67 -9.44
C LEU A 141 -19.41 13.27 -10.53
N GLU A 142 -19.23 14.11 -11.53
CA GLU A 142 -18.22 13.91 -12.58
C GLU A 142 -16.82 14.09 -12.00
N ALA A 143 -15.92 13.14 -12.29
CA ALA A 143 -14.54 13.24 -11.87
C ALA A 143 -13.78 14.23 -12.78
N PRO A 144 -13.15 15.28 -12.21
CA PRO A 144 -12.36 16.22 -12.97
C PRO A 144 -11.15 15.52 -13.63
N PRO A 145 -10.54 16.15 -14.64
CA PRO A 145 -9.39 15.58 -15.36
C PRO A 145 -8.24 15.19 -14.45
N GLU A 146 -8.05 15.90 -13.36
CA GLU A 146 -6.99 15.73 -12.38
C GLU A 146 -7.20 14.54 -11.45
N PHE A 147 -8.43 14.06 -11.30
CA PHE A 147 -8.75 12.93 -10.44
C PHE A 147 -8.17 11.62 -10.99
N MET A 148 -7.57 10.83 -10.13
CA MET A 148 -7.14 9.47 -10.44
C MET A 148 -7.56 8.49 -9.35
N LEU A 149 -8.09 7.34 -9.77
CA LEU A 149 -8.35 6.22 -8.88
C LEU A 149 -7.18 5.24 -8.93
N VAL A 150 -6.64 4.92 -7.77
CA VAL A 150 -5.60 3.89 -7.58
C VAL A 150 -6.13 2.87 -6.58
N ILE A 151 -6.01 1.60 -6.90
CA ILE A 151 -6.33 0.49 -5.98
C ILE A 151 -5.13 -0.43 -5.83
N SER A 152 -5.02 -1.12 -4.72
CA SER A 152 -3.99 -2.14 -4.52
C SER A 152 -4.56 -3.46 -4.01
N PHE A 153 -3.85 -4.54 -4.26
CA PHE A 153 -4.05 -5.81 -3.58
C PHE A 153 -2.77 -6.67 -3.60
N ASN A 154 -2.73 -7.67 -2.71
CA ASN A 154 -1.65 -8.63 -2.60
C ASN A 154 -2.07 -9.95 -3.24
N PRO A 155 -1.53 -10.32 -4.42
CA PRO A 155 -1.80 -11.63 -4.99
C PRO A 155 -1.12 -12.72 -4.16
N GLY A 156 -1.79 -13.83 -3.91
CA GLY A 156 -1.17 -15.01 -3.28
C GLY A 156 -1.58 -15.32 -1.84
N TYR A 157 -2.11 -14.36 -1.08
CA TYR A 157 -2.54 -14.55 0.32
C TYR A 157 -4.02 -14.84 0.49
N GLN A 158 -4.76 -14.95 -0.60
CA GLN A 158 -6.21 -14.89 -0.52
C GLN A 158 -6.84 -16.20 -0.92
N SER A 159 -7.83 -16.62 -0.13
CA SER A 159 -8.77 -17.64 -0.59
C SER A 159 -9.39 -17.17 -1.92
N ALA A 160 -9.69 -18.08 -2.82
CA ALA A 160 -10.35 -17.78 -4.11
C ALA A 160 -11.65 -16.93 -3.97
N ALA A 161 -12.17 -16.80 -2.75
CA ALA A 161 -13.33 -15.98 -2.41
C ALA A 161 -13.04 -14.47 -2.30
N LYS A 162 -11.79 -14.07 -2.04
CA LYS A 162 -11.35 -12.67 -1.86
C LYS A 162 -10.61 -12.09 -3.06
N ASP A 163 -10.74 -12.69 -4.26
CA ASP A 163 -10.08 -12.20 -5.46
C ASP A 163 -10.93 -11.18 -6.22
N LEU A 164 -10.28 -10.19 -6.84
CA LEU A 164 -10.97 -9.24 -7.73
C LEU A 164 -11.46 -9.95 -8.99
N LYS A 165 -12.74 -9.76 -9.32
CA LYS A 165 -13.32 -10.29 -10.55
C LYS A 165 -12.53 -9.81 -11.77
N GLN A 166 -12.39 -10.68 -12.77
CA GLN A 166 -11.75 -10.36 -14.04
C GLN A 166 -12.30 -9.07 -14.67
N SER A 167 -13.62 -8.89 -14.64
CA SER A 167 -14.29 -7.70 -15.17
C SER A 167 -13.91 -6.40 -14.44
N THR A 168 -13.56 -6.47 -13.17
CA THR A 168 -13.03 -5.32 -12.41
C THR A 168 -11.59 -5.05 -12.81
N ARG A 169 -10.73 -6.09 -12.83
CA ARG A 169 -9.30 -5.93 -13.19
C ARG A 169 -9.10 -5.31 -14.57
N GLN A 170 -9.92 -5.69 -15.56
CA GLN A 170 -9.82 -5.20 -16.93
C GLN A 170 -10.11 -3.70 -17.11
N ARG A 171 -10.61 -3.03 -16.07
CA ARG A 171 -10.81 -1.57 -16.07
C ARG A 171 -9.55 -0.77 -15.72
N PHE A 172 -8.51 -1.43 -15.24
CA PHE A 172 -7.33 -0.79 -14.67
C PHE A 172 -6.07 -1.07 -15.49
N VAL A 173 -5.17 -0.10 -15.52
CA VAL A 173 -3.79 -0.33 -15.90
C VAL A 173 -3.11 -1.01 -14.72
N ALA A 174 -2.61 -2.22 -14.90
CA ALA A 174 -1.95 -2.98 -13.84
C ALA A 174 -0.45 -2.71 -13.81
N ILE A 175 0.07 -2.36 -12.63
CA ILE A 175 1.48 -2.24 -12.32
C ILE A 175 1.81 -3.32 -11.29
N GLU A 176 2.74 -4.19 -11.64
CA GLU A 176 3.21 -5.25 -10.75
C GLU A 176 4.53 -4.84 -10.10
N LEU A 177 4.54 -4.84 -8.78
CA LEU A 177 5.72 -4.58 -7.96
C LEU A 177 6.15 -5.88 -7.28
N GLY A 178 7.43 -6.18 -7.36
CA GLY A 178 8.07 -7.24 -6.58
C GLY A 178 8.85 -6.67 -5.39
N TYR A 179 9.62 -7.51 -4.73
CA TYR A 179 10.70 -7.01 -3.90
C TYR A 179 11.80 -6.44 -4.78
N PRO A 180 12.46 -5.35 -4.37
CA PRO A 180 13.54 -4.76 -5.15
C PRO A 180 14.68 -5.75 -5.42
N PRO A 181 15.39 -5.64 -6.55
CA PRO A 181 16.67 -6.33 -6.74
C PRO A 181 17.62 -6.04 -5.56
N PRO A 182 18.51 -6.98 -5.17
CA PRO A 182 19.34 -6.83 -3.98
C PRO A 182 20.12 -5.52 -3.92
N ASP A 183 20.78 -5.13 -5.00
CA ASP A 183 21.55 -3.88 -5.02
C ASP A 183 20.68 -2.65 -4.77
N LEU A 184 19.50 -2.60 -5.40
CA LEU A 184 18.54 -1.53 -5.20
C LEU A 184 17.94 -1.57 -3.78
N GLU A 185 17.69 -2.75 -3.22
CA GLU A 185 17.16 -2.88 -1.87
C GLU A 185 18.16 -2.38 -0.80
N VAL A 186 19.48 -2.60 -1.03
CA VAL A 186 20.53 -2.01 -0.20
C VAL A 186 20.48 -0.48 -0.26
N GLU A 187 20.35 0.09 -1.46
CA GLU A 187 20.22 1.55 -1.61
C GLU A 187 18.95 2.09 -0.92
N ILE A 188 17.85 1.36 -1.00
CA ILE A 188 16.59 1.71 -0.31
C ILE A 188 16.80 1.71 1.21
N LEU A 189 17.38 0.64 1.77
CA LEU A 189 17.63 0.57 3.22
C LEU A 189 18.50 1.74 3.69
N ARG A 190 19.59 2.00 2.98
CA ARG A 190 20.50 3.10 3.31
C ARG A 190 19.87 4.48 3.16
N GLY A 191 19.09 4.67 2.12
CA GLY A 191 18.40 5.94 1.87
C GLY A 191 17.30 6.24 2.90
N GLU A 192 16.58 5.21 3.35
CA GLU A 192 15.51 5.34 4.35
C GLU A 192 16.05 5.49 5.77
N THR A 193 17.12 4.77 6.13
CA THR A 193 17.56 4.67 7.54
C THR A 193 18.91 5.32 7.81
N GLY A 194 19.77 5.46 6.81
CA GLY A 194 21.16 5.87 7.01
C GLY A 194 22.08 4.78 7.58
N VAL A 195 21.65 3.52 7.63
CA VAL A 195 22.44 2.40 8.15
C VAL A 195 23.70 2.17 7.32
N ALA A 196 24.76 1.67 7.95
CA ALA A 196 26.02 1.34 7.28
C ALA A 196 25.83 0.31 6.16
N ASN A 197 26.63 0.42 5.11
CA ASN A 197 26.48 -0.43 3.92
C ASN A 197 26.57 -1.92 4.25
N GLU A 198 27.51 -2.32 5.10
CA GLU A 198 27.74 -3.70 5.49
C GLU A 198 26.50 -4.31 6.20
N ILE A 199 25.82 -3.52 7.02
CA ILE A 199 24.58 -3.94 7.69
C ILE A 199 23.44 -4.04 6.67
N ALA A 200 23.31 -3.07 5.77
CA ALA A 200 22.28 -3.10 4.73
C ALA A 200 22.44 -4.32 3.81
N GLU A 201 23.67 -4.61 3.36
CA GLU A 201 23.96 -5.79 2.55
C GLU A 201 23.60 -7.08 3.29
N ALA A 202 24.01 -7.23 4.56
CA ALA A 202 23.69 -8.40 5.36
C ALA A 202 22.17 -8.58 5.52
N LEU A 203 21.43 -7.51 5.84
CA LEU A 203 19.98 -7.55 5.98
C LEU A 203 19.28 -7.94 4.67
N VAL A 204 19.74 -7.44 3.52
CA VAL A 204 19.18 -7.78 2.21
C VAL A 204 19.46 -9.26 1.87
N GLN A 205 20.65 -9.77 2.17
CA GLN A 205 20.98 -11.21 1.97
C GLN A 205 20.09 -12.09 2.86
N ILE A 206 19.91 -11.72 4.12
CA ILE A 206 18.98 -12.41 5.04
C ILE A 206 17.57 -12.37 4.47
N GLY A 207 17.11 -11.20 4.02
CA GLY A 207 15.79 -11.04 3.40
C GLY A 207 15.58 -11.95 2.19
N GLY A 208 16.58 -12.04 1.32
CA GLY A 208 16.59 -12.93 0.16
C GLY A 208 16.49 -14.42 0.54
N ALA A 209 17.27 -14.84 1.54
CA ALA A 209 17.24 -16.21 2.05
C ALA A 209 15.88 -16.57 2.68
N VAL A 210 15.32 -15.66 3.49
CA VAL A 210 13.98 -15.87 4.10
C VAL A 210 12.89 -15.94 3.04
N ARG A 211 12.94 -15.10 1.99
CA ARG A 211 12.00 -15.17 0.85
C ARG A 211 12.09 -16.52 0.12
N ALA A 212 13.27 -17.10 0.03
CA ALA A 212 13.46 -18.42 -0.57
C ALA A 212 12.83 -19.56 0.23
N MET A 213 12.48 -19.35 1.51
CA MET A 213 11.81 -20.34 2.36
C MET A 213 10.29 -20.39 2.16
N VAL A 214 9.68 -19.46 1.42
CA VAL A 214 8.22 -19.43 1.17
C VAL A 214 7.72 -20.75 0.55
N PRO A 215 8.37 -21.35 -0.46
CA PRO A 215 7.94 -22.63 -1.01
C PRO A 215 8.08 -23.82 -0.02
N GLU A 216 8.84 -23.64 1.06
CA GLU A 216 9.09 -24.65 2.09
C GLU A 216 8.12 -24.58 3.28
N GLY A 217 7.12 -23.67 3.22
CA GLY A 217 6.03 -23.61 4.20
C GLY A 217 5.91 -22.27 4.94
N LEU A 218 6.76 -21.31 4.64
CA LEU A 218 6.60 -19.95 5.15
C LEU A 218 5.46 -19.25 4.40
N GLU A 219 4.50 -18.67 5.12
CA GLU A 219 3.36 -17.99 4.48
C GLU A 219 3.80 -16.76 3.69
N GLU A 220 4.68 -15.95 4.25
CA GLU A 220 5.19 -14.70 3.68
C GLU A 220 6.70 -14.56 3.90
N GLY A 221 7.43 -14.05 2.90
CA GLY A 221 8.86 -13.77 3.02
C GLY A 221 9.13 -12.42 3.71
N ALA A 222 10.40 -12.20 4.09
CA ALA A 222 10.81 -10.93 4.66
C ALA A 222 10.58 -9.76 3.67
N SER A 223 9.74 -8.82 4.06
CA SER A 223 9.46 -7.63 3.26
C SER A 223 10.57 -6.58 3.42
N THR A 224 10.72 -5.68 2.45
CA THR A 224 11.62 -4.52 2.59
C THR A 224 11.29 -3.69 3.84
N ARG A 225 10.02 -3.62 4.23
CA ARG A 225 9.58 -2.97 5.48
C ARG A 225 10.17 -3.64 6.73
N THR A 226 10.20 -4.97 6.81
CA THR A 226 10.79 -5.68 7.95
C THR A 226 12.30 -5.50 8.00
N LEU A 227 12.98 -5.42 6.85
CA LEU A 227 14.41 -5.11 6.78
C LEU A 227 14.71 -3.68 7.25
N ILE A 228 13.90 -2.71 6.86
CA ILE A 228 14.00 -1.31 7.35
C ILE A 228 13.81 -1.30 8.88
N SER A 229 12.80 -2.00 9.40
CA SER A 229 12.59 -2.08 10.86
C SER A 229 13.78 -2.68 11.59
N ALA A 230 14.41 -3.73 11.05
CA ALA A 230 15.63 -4.31 11.60
C ALA A 230 16.79 -3.31 11.60
N ALA A 231 16.98 -2.57 10.48
CA ALA A 231 18.01 -1.53 10.36
C ALA A 231 17.82 -0.42 11.40
N GLU A 232 16.59 0.05 11.60
CA GLU A 232 16.26 1.06 12.61
C GLU A 232 16.56 0.59 14.05
N LEU A 233 16.29 -0.68 14.36
CA LEU A 233 16.64 -1.26 15.66
C LEU A 233 18.17 -1.32 15.86
N VAL A 234 18.92 -1.67 14.81
CA VAL A 234 20.40 -1.64 14.87
C VAL A 234 20.92 -0.23 15.11
N LEU A 235 20.38 0.77 14.42
CA LEU A 235 20.73 2.18 14.64
C LEU A 235 20.39 2.67 16.04
N ALA A 236 19.34 2.12 16.66
CA ALA A 236 18.97 2.39 18.04
C ALA A 236 19.89 1.70 19.05
N GLY A 237 20.90 0.95 18.61
CA GLY A 237 21.88 0.27 19.45
C GLY A 237 21.51 -1.15 19.86
N ILE A 238 20.48 -1.73 19.23
CA ILE A 238 20.14 -3.14 19.45
C ILE A 238 21.13 -4.02 18.65
N ASP A 239 21.58 -5.09 19.27
CA ASP A 239 22.40 -6.09 18.60
C ASP A 239 21.74 -6.60 17.32
N PRO A 240 22.46 -6.71 16.17
CA PRO A 240 21.88 -7.07 14.88
C PRO A 240 21.12 -8.42 14.89
N GLY A 241 21.61 -9.42 15.62
CA GLY A 241 20.92 -10.69 15.77
C GLY A 241 19.57 -10.54 16.49
N SER A 242 19.56 -9.77 17.57
CA SER A 242 18.34 -9.45 18.33
C SER A 242 17.36 -8.58 17.52
N ALA A 243 17.86 -7.64 16.75
CA ALA A 243 17.06 -6.80 15.83
C ALA A 243 16.37 -7.66 14.77
N CYS A 244 17.10 -8.57 14.12
CA CYS A 244 16.54 -9.50 13.14
C CYS A 244 15.55 -10.49 13.77
N ARG A 245 15.82 -10.99 14.98
CA ARG A 245 14.86 -11.82 15.71
C ARG A 245 13.53 -11.10 15.88
N ALA A 246 13.55 -9.85 16.34
CA ALA A 246 12.33 -9.08 16.63
C ALA A 246 11.61 -8.62 15.36
N ALA A 247 12.34 -8.06 14.39
CA ALA A 247 11.75 -7.41 13.22
C ALA A 247 11.50 -8.36 12.03
N ILE A 248 12.19 -9.52 11.99
CA ILE A 248 12.08 -10.48 10.89
C ILE A 248 11.45 -11.78 11.40
N ALA A 249 12.14 -12.55 12.24
CA ALA A 249 11.68 -13.90 12.61
C ALA A 249 10.32 -13.87 13.31
N ALA A 250 10.20 -13.15 14.43
CA ALA A 250 8.97 -13.07 15.20
C ALA A 250 7.83 -12.30 14.49
N ALA A 251 8.15 -11.49 13.49
CA ALA A 251 7.15 -10.76 12.71
C ALA A 251 6.56 -11.58 11.56
N ILE A 252 7.24 -12.64 11.13
CA ILE A 252 6.87 -13.44 9.95
C ILE A 252 6.20 -14.74 10.34
N THR A 253 6.62 -15.37 11.46
CA THR A 253 6.08 -16.68 11.83
C THR A 253 6.01 -16.86 13.35
N ASP A 254 4.95 -17.54 13.79
CA ASP A 254 4.81 -18.06 15.16
C ASP A 254 5.26 -19.53 15.28
N ASP A 255 5.63 -20.18 14.17
CA ASP A 255 6.14 -21.54 14.15
C ASP A 255 7.59 -21.57 14.68
N PRO A 256 7.90 -22.32 15.75
CA PRO A 256 9.23 -22.35 16.34
C PRO A 256 10.30 -22.90 15.38
N ASP A 257 9.99 -23.91 14.58
CA ASP A 257 10.94 -24.54 13.67
C ASP A 257 11.32 -23.60 12.53
N LEU A 258 10.33 -22.89 11.95
CA LEU A 258 10.56 -21.86 10.94
C LEU A 258 11.31 -20.65 11.53
N SER A 259 10.95 -20.23 12.74
CA SER A 259 11.65 -19.16 13.44
C SER A 259 13.12 -19.51 13.68
N ASP A 260 13.42 -20.72 14.14
CA ASP A 260 14.80 -21.20 14.35
C ASP A 260 15.57 -21.28 13.02
N ALA A 261 14.93 -21.71 11.93
CA ALA A 261 15.55 -21.73 10.60
C ALA A 261 15.92 -20.31 10.14
N ILE A 262 15.03 -19.32 10.32
CA ILE A 262 15.34 -17.91 10.02
C ILE A 262 16.52 -17.43 10.87
N LEU A 263 16.54 -17.77 12.17
CA LEU A 263 17.62 -17.34 13.07
C LEU A 263 18.96 -17.99 12.74
N GLN A 264 18.98 -19.20 12.21
CA GLN A 264 20.21 -19.81 11.69
C GLN A 264 20.76 -19.02 10.49
N VAL A 265 19.88 -18.55 9.60
CA VAL A 265 20.28 -17.63 8.50
C VAL A 265 20.88 -16.34 9.09
N VAL A 266 20.23 -15.72 10.07
CA VAL A 266 20.71 -14.49 10.71
C VAL A 266 22.10 -14.71 11.34
N ALA A 267 22.30 -15.82 12.07
CA ALA A 267 23.57 -16.15 12.72
C ALA A 267 24.73 -16.33 11.71
N ALA A 268 24.44 -16.73 10.48
CA ALA A 268 25.46 -16.86 9.43
C ALA A 268 26.05 -15.49 9.00
N TYR A 269 25.30 -14.39 9.18
CA TYR A 269 25.75 -13.05 8.80
C TYR A 269 26.22 -12.20 10.00
N PHE A 270 25.60 -12.34 11.15
CA PHE A 270 25.88 -11.50 12.33
C PHE A 270 26.53 -12.23 13.49
N GLY A 271 26.76 -13.53 13.34
CA GLY A 271 27.25 -14.38 14.45
C GLY A 271 26.12 -14.79 15.39
N ALA A 272 26.43 -15.73 16.28
CA ALA A 272 25.47 -16.25 17.26
C ALA A 272 25.44 -15.39 18.52
#